data_a09912fe30366ae3eeffdd587f19a54a
#
_entry.id   a09912fe30366ae3eeffdd587f19a54a
#
_cell.length_a   1.000
_cell.length_b   1.000
_cell.length_c   1.000
_cell.angle_alpha   90.00
_cell.angle_beta   90.00
_cell.angle_gamma   90.00
#
_symmetry.space_group_name_H-M   'P 1'
#
loop_
_entity.id
_entity.type
_entity.pdbx_description
1 polymer ?
#
loop_
_entity_poly.entity_id
_entity_poly.type
_entity_poly.pdbx_seq_one_letter_code
_entity_poly.pdbx_strand_id
1 'polypeptide(L)'
;MDDLEECSIRRPCDPDITFSDDPLRMMRAVRFASQLGFTIEEETFDAIRRNAPRIGIVSRERIAAELNKIVLSPVPSIGFELLEATGMLERIFPELHNLKGVENRGAHAHKDNFVHTLKVLDNVARHSDDLWLRWAAVLHDIAKPLTKAYDPRVGWTFHGHEVVGSKMVPGIFRQLKLPLNEHMKFVQKMVFLHLRPIILSEDLVTDSAVRRLLFEAGDDVEKLMTLCEADITSGIDAKVKRYLANFGLVRRKMKDLEERDRIRNFQPPITGEVIMQTYGIGPCRAIGDIKEVIKNAILDGEIPNDYDAAYALMERLAAEKGLTKAAARNP
;
A
#
# COMPACT_ATOMS: atom_id res chain seq x y z
N MET A 1 -4.51 39.48 -13.18
CA MET A 1 -4.78 38.73 -14.43
C MET A 1 -3.49 38.13 -14.96
N ASP A 2 -2.41 38.88 -14.94
CA ASP A 2 -1.10 38.45 -15.47
C ASP A 2 -0.58 37.12 -14.89
N ASP A 3 -0.72 36.88 -13.59
CA ASP A 3 -0.28 35.62 -12.95
C ASP A 3 -1.01 34.36 -13.46
N LEU A 4 -2.27 34.51 -13.91
CA LEU A 4 -3.03 33.41 -14.50
C LEU A 4 -2.56 33.12 -15.96
N GLU A 5 -2.24 34.16 -16.72
CA GLU A 5 -1.70 34.04 -18.07
C GLU A 5 -0.28 33.47 -18.06
N GLU A 6 0.52 33.85 -17.06
CA GLU A 6 1.88 33.34 -16.82
C GLU A 6 1.90 31.95 -16.16
N CYS A 7 0.75 31.39 -15.76
CA CYS A 7 0.66 30.15 -14.99
C CYS A 7 1.56 30.15 -13.75
N SER A 8 1.60 31.31 -13.04
CA SER A 8 2.50 31.57 -11.92
C SER A 8 1.74 31.78 -10.62
N ILE A 9 2.28 31.26 -9.52
CA ILE A 9 1.80 31.48 -8.16
C ILE A 9 2.73 32.51 -7.52
N ARG A 10 2.20 33.69 -7.31
CA ARG A 10 2.87 34.83 -6.67
C ARG A 10 2.05 35.34 -5.49
N ARG A 11 2.72 35.83 -4.49
CA ARG A 11 2.07 36.52 -3.36
C ARG A 11 1.89 37.99 -3.67
N PRO A 12 0.67 38.55 -3.43
CA PRO A 12 0.41 39.98 -3.70
C PRO A 12 1.06 40.93 -2.68
N CYS A 13 1.50 40.40 -1.51
CA CYS A 13 2.16 41.16 -0.44
C CYS A 13 3.49 40.50 -0.11
N ASP A 14 4.31 41.11 0.75
CA ASP A 14 5.55 40.55 1.24
C ASP A 14 5.36 39.05 1.65
N PRO A 15 6.03 38.13 0.97
CA PRO A 15 5.87 36.70 1.22
C PRO A 15 6.29 36.30 2.64
N ASP A 16 7.35 36.87 3.19
CA ASP A 16 7.86 36.54 4.53
C ASP A 16 6.85 36.93 5.62
N ILE A 17 6.25 38.10 5.54
CA ILE A 17 5.18 38.52 6.46
C ILE A 17 4.00 37.54 6.34
N THR A 18 3.58 37.29 5.12
CA THR A 18 2.42 36.42 4.86
C THR A 18 2.57 34.99 5.39
N PHE A 19 3.74 34.40 5.21
CA PHE A 19 4.03 33.02 5.66
C PHE A 19 4.36 32.96 7.16
N SER A 20 4.85 34.07 7.73
CA SER A 20 4.99 34.21 9.16
C SER A 20 3.63 34.26 9.88
N ASP A 21 2.66 34.98 9.32
CA ASP A 21 1.32 35.12 9.92
C ASP A 21 0.51 33.83 9.87
N ASP A 22 0.47 33.14 8.72
CA ASP A 22 -0.19 31.83 8.55
C ASP A 22 0.68 30.88 7.72
N PRO A 23 1.53 30.07 8.37
CA PRO A 23 2.43 29.15 7.67
C PRO A 23 1.73 28.10 6.81
N LEU A 24 0.44 27.81 7.03
CA LEU A 24 -0.31 26.90 6.15
C LEU A 24 -0.41 27.42 4.71
N ARG A 25 -0.27 28.73 4.51
CA ARG A 25 -0.26 29.35 3.18
C ARG A 25 0.89 28.83 2.32
N MET A 26 2.02 28.40 2.90
CA MET A 26 3.10 27.71 2.19
C MET A 26 2.62 26.41 1.56
N MET A 27 1.90 25.56 2.32
CA MET A 27 1.31 24.33 1.79
C MET A 27 0.23 24.59 0.74
N ARG A 28 -0.54 25.68 0.90
CA ARG A 28 -1.54 26.08 -0.09
C ARG A 28 -0.90 26.49 -1.42
N ALA A 29 0.22 27.22 -1.38
CA ALA A 29 0.97 27.57 -2.59
C ALA A 29 1.45 26.30 -3.32
N VAL A 30 2.06 25.36 -2.60
CA VAL A 30 2.47 24.05 -3.13
C VAL A 30 1.28 23.26 -3.70
N ARG A 31 0.17 23.22 -2.97
CA ARG A 31 -1.05 22.55 -3.45
C ARG A 31 -1.58 23.15 -4.74
N PHE A 32 -1.66 24.49 -4.83
CA PHE A 32 -2.13 25.14 -6.05
C PHE A 32 -1.19 24.89 -7.23
N ALA A 33 0.13 24.89 -7.00
CA ALA A 33 1.09 24.51 -8.02
C ALA A 33 0.82 23.10 -8.55
N SER A 34 0.59 22.13 -7.66
CA SER A 34 0.29 20.73 -8.02
C SER A 34 -1.07 20.56 -8.72
N GLN A 35 -2.10 21.30 -8.27
CA GLN A 35 -3.45 21.19 -8.83
C GLN A 35 -3.62 21.86 -10.18
N LEU A 36 -2.94 22.97 -10.39
CA LEU A 36 -3.07 23.80 -11.59
C LEU A 36 -1.94 23.58 -12.61
N GLY A 37 -0.86 22.89 -12.21
CA GLY A 37 0.34 22.78 -13.01
C GLY A 37 1.10 24.10 -13.13
N PHE A 38 0.94 25.00 -12.16
CA PHE A 38 1.57 26.30 -12.13
C PHE A 38 2.95 26.25 -11.47
N THR A 39 3.84 27.16 -11.86
CA THR A 39 5.12 27.38 -11.19
C THR A 39 4.96 28.34 -10.00
N ILE A 40 5.76 28.14 -8.96
CA ILE A 40 5.86 29.13 -7.88
C ILE A 40 6.97 30.11 -8.26
N GLU A 41 6.64 31.38 -8.23
CA GLU A 41 7.61 32.47 -8.49
C GLU A 41 8.78 32.38 -7.51
N GLU A 42 10.00 32.71 -7.98
CA GLU A 42 11.26 32.47 -7.27
C GLU A 42 11.32 33.12 -5.90
N GLU A 43 10.93 34.40 -5.77
CA GLU A 43 10.92 35.12 -4.49
C GLU A 43 9.92 34.48 -3.50
N THR A 44 8.76 34.08 -4.00
CA THR A 44 7.74 33.35 -3.22
C THR A 44 8.27 31.98 -2.77
N PHE A 45 8.96 31.25 -3.67
CA PHE A 45 9.55 29.96 -3.36
C PHE A 45 10.65 30.07 -2.29
N ASP A 46 11.53 31.06 -2.43
CA ASP A 46 12.58 31.31 -1.45
C ASP A 46 12.04 31.73 -0.08
N ALA A 47 10.98 32.52 -0.05
CA ALA A 47 10.29 32.85 1.20
C ALA A 47 9.66 31.61 1.85
N ILE A 48 9.10 30.66 1.07
CA ILE A 48 8.63 29.38 1.61
C ILE A 48 9.80 28.63 2.26
N ARG A 49 10.94 28.52 1.62
CA ARG A 49 12.14 27.85 2.17
C ARG A 49 12.58 28.48 3.50
N ARG A 50 12.66 29.81 3.56
CA ARG A 50 13.05 30.52 4.78
C ARG A 50 12.08 30.30 5.93
N ASN A 51 10.79 30.24 5.61
CA ASN A 51 9.70 30.08 6.60
C ASN A 51 9.28 28.63 6.86
N ALA A 52 9.83 27.63 6.14
CA ALA A 52 9.51 26.20 6.29
C ALA A 52 9.56 25.70 7.75
N PRO A 53 10.48 26.14 8.63
CA PRO A 53 10.47 25.74 10.04
C PRO A 53 9.19 26.09 10.79
N ARG A 54 8.47 27.13 10.37
CA ARG A 54 7.22 27.57 11.01
C ARG A 54 6.04 26.66 10.74
N ILE A 55 6.14 25.71 9.78
CA ILE A 55 5.07 24.74 9.52
C ILE A 55 4.73 23.92 10.77
N GLY A 56 5.68 23.77 11.69
CA GLY A 56 5.51 23.05 12.94
C GLY A 56 4.47 23.63 13.90
N ILE A 57 4.09 24.91 13.75
CA ILE A 57 3.03 25.54 14.58
C ILE A 57 1.62 25.28 14.03
N VAL A 58 1.51 24.78 12.80
CA VAL A 58 0.23 24.44 12.18
C VAL A 58 -0.27 23.11 12.72
N SER A 59 -1.57 23.02 13.01
CA SER A 59 -2.15 21.76 13.46
C SER A 59 -2.03 20.67 12.41
N ARG A 60 -1.77 19.44 12.83
CA ARG A 60 -1.57 18.29 11.95
C ARG A 60 -2.81 18.01 11.08
N GLU A 61 -3.99 18.26 11.58
CA GLU A 61 -5.26 18.12 10.86
C GLU A 61 -5.35 19.07 9.65
N ARG A 62 -4.90 20.31 9.82
CA ARG A 62 -4.83 21.28 8.69
C ARG A 62 -3.79 20.89 7.67
N ILE A 63 -2.64 20.38 8.12
CA ILE A 63 -1.58 19.83 7.25
C ILE A 63 -2.13 18.63 6.47
N ALA A 64 -2.78 17.68 7.14
CA ALA A 64 -3.39 16.49 6.50
C ALA A 64 -4.40 16.86 5.42
N ALA A 65 -5.23 17.88 5.68
CA ALA A 65 -6.21 18.36 4.71
C ALA A 65 -5.55 18.89 3.42
N GLU A 66 -4.44 19.60 3.53
CA GLU A 66 -3.69 20.07 2.34
C GLU A 66 -2.91 18.92 1.67
N LEU A 67 -2.31 18.01 2.43
CA LEU A 67 -1.65 16.81 1.88
C LEU A 67 -2.63 15.95 1.07
N ASN A 68 -3.84 15.70 1.58
CA ASN A 68 -4.86 14.95 0.86
C ASN A 68 -5.22 15.60 -0.49
N LYS A 69 -5.28 16.92 -0.55
CA LYS A 69 -5.53 17.65 -1.79
C LYS A 69 -4.35 17.59 -2.76
N ILE A 70 -3.11 17.54 -2.25
CA ILE A 70 -1.91 17.32 -3.06
C ILE A 70 -1.95 15.89 -3.63
N VAL A 71 -2.21 14.87 -2.81
CA VAL A 71 -2.35 13.48 -3.24
C VAL A 71 -3.43 13.31 -4.32
N LEU A 72 -4.52 14.08 -4.23
CA LEU A 72 -5.62 14.06 -5.19
C LEU A 72 -5.40 14.95 -6.42
N SER A 73 -4.28 15.68 -6.52
CA SER A 73 -4.00 16.51 -7.69
C SER A 73 -3.76 15.65 -8.96
N PRO A 74 -3.89 16.23 -10.15
CA PRO A 74 -3.65 15.50 -11.41
C PRO A 74 -2.22 14.94 -11.54
N VAL A 75 -1.22 15.67 -11.04
CA VAL A 75 0.19 15.28 -11.01
C VAL A 75 0.73 15.53 -9.60
N PRO A 76 0.46 14.60 -8.66
CA PRO A 76 0.80 14.80 -7.25
C PRO A 76 2.30 14.86 -6.99
N SER A 77 3.15 14.30 -7.85
CA SER A 77 4.62 14.40 -7.73
C SER A 77 5.08 15.85 -7.63
N ILE A 78 4.50 16.77 -8.40
CA ILE A 78 4.84 18.21 -8.36
C ILE A 78 4.72 18.75 -6.92
N GLY A 79 3.64 18.42 -6.22
CA GLY A 79 3.43 18.87 -4.85
C GLY A 79 4.46 18.30 -3.87
N PHE A 80 4.76 17.00 -3.96
CA PHE A 80 5.74 16.37 -3.08
C PHE A 80 7.18 16.81 -3.38
N GLU A 81 7.53 17.03 -4.65
CA GLU A 81 8.84 17.60 -5.04
C GLU A 81 9.02 19.01 -4.49
N LEU A 82 7.97 19.85 -4.55
CA LEU A 82 7.99 21.20 -3.98
C LEU A 82 8.09 21.17 -2.44
N LEU A 83 7.36 20.26 -1.77
CA LEU A 83 7.48 20.06 -0.31
C LEU A 83 8.91 19.66 0.07
N GLU A 84 9.53 18.78 -0.70
CA GLU A 84 10.91 18.35 -0.49
C GLU A 84 11.89 19.50 -0.74
N ALA A 85 11.79 20.18 -1.89
CA ALA A 85 12.70 21.26 -2.28
C ALA A 85 12.65 22.47 -1.33
N THR A 86 11.53 22.69 -0.67
CA THR A 86 11.34 23.77 0.32
C THR A 86 11.71 23.36 1.75
N GLY A 87 12.05 22.08 2.00
CA GLY A 87 12.37 21.55 3.33
C GLY A 87 11.15 21.38 4.24
N MET A 88 9.94 21.51 3.71
CA MET A 88 8.72 21.23 4.47
C MET A 88 8.50 19.73 4.66
N LEU A 89 8.85 18.89 3.66
CA LEU A 89 8.56 17.45 3.71
C LEU A 89 9.22 16.77 4.91
N GLU A 90 10.48 17.02 5.17
CA GLU A 90 11.22 16.50 6.33
C GLU A 90 10.50 16.77 7.66
N ARG A 91 9.82 17.91 7.78
CA ARG A 91 9.17 18.37 9.01
C ARG A 91 7.76 17.80 9.19
N ILE A 92 7.05 17.59 8.08
CA ILE A 92 5.66 17.12 8.13
C ILE A 92 5.54 15.62 7.91
N PHE A 93 6.42 15.02 7.11
CA PHE A 93 6.39 13.61 6.75
C PHE A 93 7.81 13.03 6.56
N PRO A 94 8.59 12.92 7.66
CA PRO A 94 9.99 12.49 7.61
C PRO A 94 10.18 11.09 7.03
N GLU A 95 9.22 10.17 7.18
CA GLU A 95 9.32 8.82 6.65
C GLU A 95 9.41 8.84 5.11
N LEU A 96 8.64 9.70 4.44
CA LEU A 96 8.69 9.86 2.99
C LEU A 96 9.98 10.58 2.56
N HIS A 97 10.40 11.61 3.29
CA HIS A 97 11.69 12.29 3.06
C HIS A 97 12.87 11.30 3.08
N ASN A 98 12.86 10.36 4.04
CA ASN A 98 13.93 9.37 4.20
C ASN A 98 14.04 8.34 3.06
N LEU A 99 13.07 8.29 2.13
CA LEU A 99 13.20 7.49 0.91
C LEU A 99 14.21 8.04 -0.09
N LYS A 100 14.58 9.32 0.06
CA LYS A 100 15.48 10.02 -0.87
C LYS A 100 16.91 9.53 -0.75
N GLY A 101 17.57 9.53 -1.87
CA GLY A 101 18.99 9.24 -1.98
C GLY A 101 19.30 7.95 -2.71
N VAL A 102 20.48 7.94 -3.32
CA VAL A 102 21.05 6.81 -4.03
C VAL A 102 22.40 6.50 -3.42
N GLU A 103 22.59 5.26 -2.99
CA GLU A 103 23.91 4.79 -2.59
C GLU A 103 24.52 3.92 -3.68
N ASN A 104 25.75 4.25 -4.03
CA ASN A 104 26.57 3.49 -4.96
C ASN A 104 27.60 2.68 -4.18
N ARG A 105 27.67 1.38 -4.44
CA ARG A 105 28.69 0.51 -3.88
C ARG A 105 29.25 -0.41 -4.97
N GLY A 106 30.46 -0.12 -5.40
CA GLY A 106 31.08 -0.78 -6.57
C GLY A 106 30.27 -0.53 -7.84
N ALA A 107 29.90 -1.58 -8.54
CA ALA A 107 29.08 -1.53 -9.76
C ALA A 107 27.56 -1.46 -9.49
N HIS A 108 27.14 -1.51 -8.22
CA HIS A 108 25.73 -1.57 -7.83
C HIS A 108 25.24 -0.25 -7.27
N ALA A 109 24.24 0.33 -7.94
CA ALA A 109 23.45 1.45 -7.47
C ALA A 109 21.99 1.02 -7.28
N HIS A 110 21.31 1.53 -6.26
CA HIS A 110 19.85 1.40 -6.21
C HIS A 110 19.17 2.66 -6.77
N LYS A 111 17.94 2.51 -7.23
CA LYS A 111 17.11 3.66 -7.64
C LYS A 111 16.83 4.54 -6.44
N ASP A 112 16.65 5.84 -6.68
CA ASP A 112 16.10 6.74 -5.68
C ASP A 112 14.64 6.32 -5.39
N ASN A 113 14.40 5.85 -4.16
CA ASN A 113 13.09 5.33 -3.77
C ASN A 113 12.04 6.45 -3.66
N PHE A 114 12.45 7.69 -3.34
CA PHE A 114 11.54 8.84 -3.32
C PHE A 114 11.03 9.14 -4.74
N VAL A 115 11.92 9.29 -5.71
CA VAL A 115 11.56 9.53 -7.11
C VAL A 115 10.73 8.38 -7.66
N HIS A 116 11.06 7.14 -7.33
CA HIS A 116 10.27 5.97 -7.70
C HIS A 116 8.85 6.05 -7.13
N THR A 117 8.72 6.32 -5.84
CA THR A 117 7.41 6.41 -5.16
C THR A 117 6.53 7.50 -5.79
N LEU A 118 7.09 8.66 -6.12
CA LEU A 118 6.34 9.73 -6.78
C LEU A 118 5.87 9.33 -8.18
N LYS A 119 6.71 8.61 -8.93
CA LYS A 119 6.33 8.08 -10.24
C LYS A 119 5.19 7.05 -10.17
N VAL A 120 5.23 6.17 -9.16
CA VAL A 120 4.14 5.22 -8.89
C VAL A 120 2.86 5.96 -8.52
N LEU A 121 2.94 7.00 -7.69
CA LEU A 121 1.81 7.83 -7.30
C LEU A 121 1.17 8.51 -8.53
N ASP A 122 1.96 9.11 -9.41
CA ASP A 122 1.47 9.70 -10.67
C ASP A 122 0.84 8.65 -11.59
N ASN A 123 1.41 7.45 -11.66
CA ASN A 123 0.83 6.37 -12.44
C ASN A 123 -0.54 5.95 -11.88
N VAL A 124 -0.68 5.82 -10.56
CA VAL A 124 -2.00 5.56 -9.93
C VAL A 124 -2.96 6.71 -10.20
N ALA A 125 -2.49 7.96 -10.10
CA ALA A 125 -3.34 9.15 -10.31
C ALA A 125 -3.97 9.21 -11.71
N ARG A 126 -3.33 8.64 -12.73
CA ARG A 126 -3.88 8.56 -14.11
C ARG A 126 -5.03 7.56 -14.23
N HIS A 127 -5.17 6.61 -13.29
CA HIS A 127 -6.11 5.50 -13.41
C HIS A 127 -7.17 5.49 -12.29
N SER A 128 -6.98 6.26 -11.21
CA SER A 128 -7.88 6.25 -10.06
C SER A 128 -7.86 7.56 -9.29
N ASP A 129 -9.06 8.02 -8.91
CA ASP A 129 -9.27 9.16 -8.00
C ASP A 129 -9.48 8.71 -6.54
N ASP A 130 -9.27 7.43 -6.24
CA ASP A 130 -9.37 6.91 -4.88
C ASP A 130 -8.20 7.42 -4.02
N LEU A 131 -8.51 8.31 -3.06
CA LEU A 131 -7.53 8.89 -2.15
C LEU A 131 -6.69 7.82 -1.44
N TRP A 132 -7.32 6.74 -1.00
CA TRP A 132 -6.64 5.72 -0.19
C TRP A 132 -5.77 4.81 -1.03
N LEU A 133 -6.13 4.56 -2.30
CA LEU A 133 -5.23 3.88 -3.24
C LEU A 133 -4.00 4.75 -3.56
N ARG A 134 -4.17 6.06 -3.71
CA ARG A 134 -3.05 6.99 -3.88
C ARG A 134 -2.17 7.06 -2.63
N TRP A 135 -2.75 7.04 -1.42
CA TRP A 135 -1.97 6.90 -0.19
C TRP A 135 -1.23 5.55 -0.10
N ALA A 136 -1.83 4.46 -0.58
CA ALA A 136 -1.14 3.19 -0.69
C ALA A 136 0.09 3.28 -1.62
N ALA A 137 -0.02 4.01 -2.74
CA ALA A 137 1.11 4.29 -3.63
C ALA A 137 2.22 5.10 -2.93
N VAL A 138 1.87 6.10 -2.10
CA VAL A 138 2.86 6.86 -1.31
C VAL A 138 3.58 5.97 -0.30
N LEU A 139 2.91 4.96 0.25
CA LEU A 139 3.41 4.17 1.38
C LEU A 139 3.92 2.77 1.01
N HIS A 140 3.76 2.29 -0.23
CA HIS A 140 4.08 0.91 -0.61
C HIS A 140 5.54 0.54 -0.27
N ASP A 141 6.46 1.45 -0.50
CA ASP A 141 7.90 1.28 -0.31
C ASP A 141 8.47 1.98 0.94
N ILE A 142 7.63 2.49 1.83
CA ILE A 142 8.02 3.37 2.94
C ILE A 142 9.06 2.76 3.89
N ALA A 143 9.13 1.45 3.97
CA ALA A 143 10.07 0.74 4.84
C ALA A 143 11.40 0.36 4.16
N LYS A 144 11.63 0.69 2.90
CA LYS A 144 12.89 0.37 2.21
C LYS A 144 14.13 0.89 2.94
N PRO A 145 14.15 2.11 3.49
CA PRO A 145 15.31 2.56 4.27
C PRO A 145 15.63 1.70 5.49
N LEU A 146 14.60 1.11 6.13
CA LEU A 146 14.74 0.29 7.34
C LEU A 146 15.14 -1.17 7.04
N THR A 147 14.86 -1.63 5.82
CA THR A 147 15.13 -3.03 5.39
C THR A 147 16.28 -3.12 4.40
N LYS A 148 16.96 -2.00 4.16
CA LYS A 148 18.07 -1.90 3.24
C LYS A 148 19.26 -2.74 3.72
N ALA A 149 19.72 -3.65 2.87
CA ALA A 149 20.92 -4.45 3.10
C ALA A 149 21.73 -4.57 1.80
N TYR A 150 23.01 -4.87 1.93
CA TYR A 150 23.89 -5.09 0.79
C TYR A 150 24.41 -6.53 0.77
N ASP A 151 24.12 -7.25 -0.32
CA ASP A 151 24.70 -8.56 -0.62
C ASP A 151 25.74 -8.41 -1.74
N PRO A 152 27.01 -8.83 -1.56
CA PRO A 152 28.05 -8.69 -2.58
C PRO A 152 27.73 -9.35 -3.92
N ARG A 153 26.86 -10.35 -3.95
CA ARG A 153 26.49 -11.12 -5.16
C ARG A 153 25.33 -10.50 -5.93
N VAL A 154 24.38 -9.84 -5.22
CA VAL A 154 23.12 -9.37 -5.79
C VAL A 154 23.05 -7.84 -5.78
N GLY A 155 23.82 -7.17 -4.92
CA GLY A 155 23.77 -5.74 -4.69
C GLY A 155 22.81 -5.36 -3.54
N TRP A 156 22.13 -4.23 -3.69
CA TRP A 156 21.20 -3.73 -2.69
C TRP A 156 19.93 -4.55 -2.65
N THR A 157 19.49 -4.95 -1.45
CA THR A 157 18.27 -5.70 -1.19
C THR A 157 17.39 -4.98 -0.15
N PHE A 158 16.08 -5.25 -0.18
CA PHE A 158 15.07 -4.63 0.68
C PHE A 158 14.05 -5.66 1.16
N HIS A 159 14.51 -6.86 1.51
CA HIS A 159 13.62 -7.97 1.86
C HIS A 159 12.72 -7.65 3.05
N GLY A 160 11.43 -7.98 2.92
CA GLY A 160 10.43 -7.80 3.97
C GLY A 160 9.95 -6.36 4.17
N HIS A 161 10.28 -5.43 3.25
CA HIS A 161 9.80 -4.03 3.36
C HIS A 161 8.27 -3.92 3.34
N GLU A 162 7.58 -4.84 2.66
CA GLU A 162 6.12 -4.92 2.64
C GLU A 162 5.55 -5.24 4.04
N VAL A 163 6.22 -6.13 4.79
CA VAL A 163 5.82 -6.51 6.15
C VAL A 163 6.12 -5.37 7.13
N VAL A 164 7.31 -4.79 7.07
CA VAL A 164 7.70 -3.67 7.94
C VAL A 164 6.85 -2.44 7.60
N GLY A 165 6.68 -2.12 6.32
CA GLY A 165 5.88 -1.00 5.84
C GLY A 165 4.43 -1.07 6.30
N SER A 166 3.80 -2.24 6.18
CA SER A 166 2.43 -2.42 6.64
C SER A 166 2.28 -2.17 8.16
N LYS A 167 3.30 -2.49 8.96
CA LYS A 167 3.32 -2.19 10.39
C LYS A 167 3.55 -0.71 10.70
N MET A 168 4.20 0.04 9.81
CA MET A 168 4.41 1.48 9.93
C MET A 168 3.14 2.29 9.65
N VAL A 169 2.24 1.80 8.79
CA VAL A 169 1.02 2.53 8.37
C VAL A 169 0.21 3.10 9.54
N PRO A 170 -0.14 2.34 10.61
CA PRO A 170 -0.91 2.91 11.73
C PRO A 170 -0.18 4.04 12.46
N GLY A 171 1.14 3.98 12.56
CA GLY A 171 1.97 5.03 13.15
C GLY A 171 1.94 6.32 12.33
N ILE A 172 2.15 6.19 11.01
CA ILE A 172 2.13 7.30 10.05
C ILE A 172 0.74 7.96 10.01
N PHE A 173 -0.34 7.17 9.95
CA PHE A 173 -1.71 7.70 9.95
C PHE A 173 -2.01 8.50 11.21
N ARG A 174 -1.56 8.02 12.39
CA ARG A 174 -1.70 8.75 13.65
C ARG A 174 -0.90 10.04 13.67
N GLN A 175 0.34 10.01 13.19
CA GLN A 175 1.23 11.18 13.10
C GLN A 175 0.66 12.25 12.15
N LEU A 176 0.17 11.85 10.99
CA LEU A 176 -0.42 12.71 9.98
C LEU A 176 -1.90 13.06 10.27
N LYS A 177 -2.51 12.53 11.34
CA LYS A 177 -3.93 12.71 11.65
C LYS A 177 -4.87 12.26 10.54
N LEU A 178 -4.48 11.20 9.83
CA LEU A 178 -5.36 10.49 8.92
C LEU A 178 -6.30 9.55 9.70
N PRO A 179 -7.46 9.14 9.13
CA PRO A 179 -8.46 8.36 9.86
C PRO A 179 -7.96 6.94 10.18
N LEU A 180 -8.09 6.54 11.46
CA LEU A 180 -7.68 5.21 11.97
C LEU A 180 -8.82 4.18 11.88
N ASN A 181 -9.41 4.05 10.71
CA ASN A 181 -10.57 3.20 10.43
C ASN A 181 -10.27 2.18 9.31
N GLU A 182 -11.29 1.75 8.56
CA GLU A 182 -11.18 0.84 7.42
C GLU A 182 -10.25 1.36 6.31
N HIS A 183 -10.14 2.66 6.13
CA HIS A 183 -9.23 3.25 5.14
C HIS A 183 -7.76 2.98 5.50
N MET A 184 -7.40 3.11 6.79
CA MET A 184 -6.07 2.75 7.27
C MET A 184 -5.79 1.26 7.04
N LYS A 185 -6.77 0.39 7.36
CA LYS A 185 -6.64 -1.06 7.15
C LYS A 185 -6.50 -1.41 5.68
N PHE A 186 -7.23 -0.71 4.81
CA PHE A 186 -7.09 -0.84 3.36
C PHE A 186 -5.66 -0.50 2.90
N VAL A 187 -5.14 0.67 3.28
CA VAL A 187 -3.77 1.08 2.92
C VAL A 187 -2.75 0.09 3.47
N GLN A 188 -2.91 -0.35 4.73
CA GLN A 188 -2.04 -1.35 5.35
C GLN A 188 -2.04 -2.67 4.56
N LYS A 189 -3.22 -3.14 4.11
CA LYS A 189 -3.37 -4.34 3.29
C LYS A 189 -2.70 -4.17 1.93
N MET A 190 -2.87 -3.02 1.26
CA MET A 190 -2.23 -2.73 -0.03
C MET A 190 -0.71 -2.74 0.08
N VAL A 191 -0.15 -2.08 1.10
CA VAL A 191 1.29 -2.07 1.38
C VAL A 191 1.81 -3.50 1.62
N PHE A 192 1.08 -4.31 2.36
CA PHE A 192 1.47 -5.71 2.63
C PHE A 192 1.46 -6.61 1.39
N LEU A 193 0.50 -6.40 0.50
CA LEU A 193 0.25 -7.30 -0.64
C LEU A 193 0.90 -6.85 -1.95
N HIS A 194 1.44 -5.62 -2.05
CA HIS A 194 1.84 -5.03 -3.34
C HIS A 194 2.86 -5.86 -4.13
N LEU A 195 3.70 -6.66 -3.48
CA LEU A 195 4.65 -7.52 -4.18
C LEU A 195 4.03 -8.82 -4.73
N ARG A 196 2.88 -9.27 -4.19
CA ARG A 196 2.29 -10.57 -4.54
C ARG A 196 1.93 -10.69 -6.01
N PRO A 197 1.17 -9.75 -6.62
CA PRO A 197 0.88 -9.78 -8.05
C PRO A 197 2.13 -9.71 -8.93
N ILE A 198 3.16 -8.98 -8.51
CA ILE A 198 4.42 -8.84 -9.25
C ILE A 198 5.11 -10.21 -9.33
N ILE A 199 5.27 -10.90 -8.21
CA ILE A 199 5.87 -12.24 -8.15
C ILE A 199 5.05 -13.21 -9.03
N LEU A 200 3.73 -13.17 -8.95
CA LEU A 200 2.86 -14.00 -9.79
C LEU A 200 3.02 -13.71 -11.29
N SER A 201 3.46 -12.52 -11.66
CA SER A 201 3.69 -12.15 -13.07
C SER A 201 5.06 -12.61 -13.60
N GLU A 202 5.99 -12.98 -12.73
CA GLU A 202 7.35 -13.40 -13.10
C GLU A 202 7.47 -14.92 -13.29
N ASP A 203 6.70 -15.70 -12.52
CA ASP A 203 6.77 -17.16 -12.47
C ASP A 203 5.58 -17.86 -13.14
N LEU A 204 5.65 -19.20 -13.21
CA LEU A 204 4.55 -20.06 -13.64
C LEU A 204 3.40 -19.92 -12.61
N VAL A 205 2.36 -19.18 -12.97
CA VAL A 205 1.25 -18.84 -12.08
C VAL A 205 0.45 -20.09 -11.72
N THR A 206 0.60 -20.59 -10.49
CA THR A 206 -0.19 -21.72 -9.99
C THR A 206 -1.58 -21.28 -9.54
N ASP A 207 -2.56 -22.19 -9.63
CA ASP A 207 -3.92 -21.94 -9.15
C ASP A 207 -3.94 -21.61 -7.65
N SER A 208 -3.14 -22.32 -6.86
CA SER A 208 -3.01 -22.09 -5.42
C SER A 208 -2.54 -20.66 -5.10
N ALA A 209 -1.52 -20.16 -5.78
CA ALA A 209 -1.00 -18.83 -5.57
C ALA A 209 -2.05 -17.73 -5.91
N VAL A 210 -2.83 -17.95 -6.98
CA VAL A 210 -3.91 -17.02 -7.36
C VAL A 210 -5.08 -17.09 -6.38
N ARG A 211 -5.47 -18.29 -5.90
CA ARG A 211 -6.50 -18.42 -4.86
C ARG A 211 -6.11 -17.68 -3.59
N ARG A 212 -4.85 -17.81 -3.16
CA ARG A 212 -4.33 -17.09 -1.99
C ARG A 212 -4.39 -15.58 -2.20
N LEU A 213 -4.02 -15.08 -3.37
CA LEU A 213 -4.12 -13.65 -3.69
C LEU A 213 -5.59 -13.19 -3.63
N LEU A 214 -6.51 -13.90 -4.27
CA LEU A 214 -7.94 -13.58 -4.27
C LEU A 214 -8.51 -13.57 -2.84
N PHE A 215 -8.15 -14.55 -2.02
CA PHE A 215 -8.57 -14.64 -0.64
C PHE A 215 -8.05 -13.48 0.22
N GLU A 216 -6.75 -13.17 0.12
CA GLU A 216 -6.11 -12.13 0.94
C GLU A 216 -6.53 -10.72 0.52
N ALA A 217 -6.63 -10.47 -0.78
CA ALA A 217 -7.04 -9.16 -1.30
C ALA A 217 -8.56 -8.94 -1.18
N GLY A 218 -9.38 -10.00 -1.32
CA GLY A 218 -10.82 -9.91 -1.28
C GLY A 218 -11.35 -8.95 -2.35
N ASP A 219 -12.31 -8.10 -1.98
CA ASP A 219 -12.92 -7.12 -2.89
C ASP A 219 -11.95 -6.03 -3.37
N ASP A 220 -10.79 -5.89 -2.73
CA ASP A 220 -9.78 -4.88 -3.10
C ASP A 220 -8.79 -5.37 -4.17
N VAL A 221 -8.97 -6.57 -4.72
CA VAL A 221 -8.01 -7.18 -5.66
C VAL A 221 -7.75 -6.32 -6.90
N GLU A 222 -8.77 -5.66 -7.45
CA GLU A 222 -8.59 -4.79 -8.63
C GLU A 222 -7.79 -3.53 -8.29
N LYS A 223 -7.99 -2.97 -7.10
CA LYS A 223 -7.19 -1.83 -6.61
C LYS A 223 -5.74 -2.24 -6.37
N LEU A 224 -5.52 -3.44 -5.82
CA LEU A 224 -4.18 -4.01 -5.66
C LEU A 224 -3.48 -4.19 -7.00
N MET A 225 -4.17 -4.75 -8.01
CA MET A 225 -3.63 -4.90 -9.35
C MET A 225 -3.26 -3.55 -9.98
N THR A 226 -4.10 -2.52 -9.79
CA THR A 226 -3.82 -1.16 -10.26
C THR A 226 -2.55 -0.58 -9.61
N LEU A 227 -2.36 -0.77 -8.31
CA LEU A 227 -1.14 -0.35 -7.60
C LEU A 227 0.09 -1.06 -8.15
N CYS A 228 0.02 -2.38 -8.34
CA CYS A 228 1.15 -3.18 -8.81
C CYS A 228 1.53 -2.88 -10.27
N GLU A 229 0.54 -2.62 -11.15
CA GLU A 229 0.78 -2.17 -12.52
C GLU A 229 1.44 -0.79 -12.55
N ALA A 230 1.02 0.11 -11.66
CA ALA A 230 1.61 1.44 -11.50
C ALA A 230 3.06 1.41 -11.01
N ASP A 231 3.43 0.40 -10.21
CA ASP A 231 4.77 0.18 -9.68
C ASP A 231 5.80 -0.25 -10.75
N ILE A 232 5.33 -0.69 -11.92
CA ILE A 232 6.20 -1.04 -13.04
C ILE A 232 6.76 0.26 -13.66
N THR A 233 7.88 0.74 -13.13
CA THR A 233 8.50 2.01 -13.55
C THR A 233 9.83 1.82 -14.28
N SER A 234 10.02 0.69 -14.98
CA SER A 234 11.24 0.45 -15.77
C SER A 234 11.37 1.48 -16.90
N GLY A 235 12.59 1.97 -17.13
CA GLY A 235 12.92 2.79 -18.31
C GLY A 235 13.03 1.99 -19.61
N ILE A 236 12.82 0.66 -19.59
CA ILE A 236 12.91 -0.22 -20.75
C ILE A 236 11.50 -0.61 -21.18
N ASP A 237 10.99 -0.01 -22.25
CA ASP A 237 9.62 -0.22 -22.75
C ASP A 237 9.27 -1.69 -23.01
N ALA A 238 10.21 -2.47 -23.56
CA ALA A 238 9.99 -3.90 -23.80
C ALA A 238 9.76 -4.67 -22.49
N LYS A 239 10.45 -4.29 -21.41
CA LYS A 239 10.27 -4.88 -20.09
C LYS A 239 8.91 -4.51 -19.50
N VAL A 240 8.52 -3.24 -19.60
CA VAL A 240 7.20 -2.76 -19.15
C VAL A 240 6.08 -3.49 -19.89
N LYS A 241 6.14 -3.57 -21.21
CA LYS A 241 5.12 -4.27 -22.04
C LYS A 241 5.00 -5.75 -21.63
N ARG A 242 6.13 -6.43 -21.38
CA ARG A 242 6.13 -7.83 -20.93
C ARG A 242 5.43 -8.00 -19.60
N TYR A 243 5.75 -7.17 -18.60
CA TYR A 243 5.10 -7.24 -17.29
C TYR A 243 3.60 -6.96 -17.37
N LEU A 244 3.18 -5.91 -18.12
CA LEU A 244 1.77 -5.61 -18.29
C LEU A 244 1.02 -6.75 -19.00
N ALA A 245 1.63 -7.40 -19.98
CA ALA A 245 1.05 -8.60 -20.62
C ALA A 245 0.87 -9.76 -19.62
N ASN A 246 1.86 -9.97 -18.77
CA ASN A 246 1.79 -11.00 -17.71
C ASN A 246 0.71 -10.68 -16.66
N PHE A 247 0.55 -9.40 -16.27
CA PHE A 247 -0.58 -8.98 -15.43
C PHE A 247 -1.93 -9.28 -16.08
N GLY A 248 -2.05 -9.09 -17.41
CA GLY A 248 -3.23 -9.50 -18.15
C GLY A 248 -3.52 -11.01 -18.07
N LEU A 249 -2.48 -11.85 -18.04
CA LEU A 249 -2.62 -13.30 -17.80
C LEU A 249 -3.09 -13.60 -16.38
N VAL A 250 -2.50 -12.95 -15.39
CA VAL A 250 -2.90 -13.09 -13.97
C VAL A 250 -4.37 -12.71 -13.79
N ARG A 251 -4.83 -11.58 -14.35
CA ARG A 251 -6.24 -11.15 -14.30
C ARG A 251 -7.19 -12.16 -14.92
N ARG A 252 -6.87 -12.74 -16.09
CA ARG A 252 -7.69 -13.80 -16.69
C ARG A 252 -7.78 -15.00 -15.79
N LYS A 253 -6.66 -15.47 -15.27
CA LYS A 253 -6.63 -16.63 -14.37
C LYS A 253 -7.39 -16.37 -13.06
N MET A 254 -7.31 -15.16 -12.52
CA MET A 254 -8.11 -14.74 -11.35
C MET A 254 -9.61 -14.87 -11.65
N LYS A 255 -10.06 -14.37 -12.80
CA LYS A 255 -11.46 -14.43 -13.20
C LYS A 255 -11.94 -15.88 -13.35
N ASP A 256 -11.18 -16.71 -14.06
CA ASP A 256 -11.50 -18.12 -14.27
C ASP A 256 -11.62 -18.90 -12.94
N LEU A 257 -10.69 -18.65 -12.02
CA LEU A 257 -10.70 -19.29 -10.69
C LEU A 257 -11.84 -18.78 -9.81
N GLU A 258 -12.15 -17.48 -9.88
CA GLU A 258 -13.24 -16.90 -9.11
C GLU A 258 -14.60 -17.47 -9.56
N GLU A 259 -14.81 -17.59 -10.88
CA GLU A 259 -16.02 -18.19 -11.45
C GLU A 259 -16.15 -19.67 -11.08
N ARG A 260 -15.04 -20.42 -11.07
CA ARG A 260 -15.01 -21.85 -10.74
C ARG A 260 -15.11 -22.13 -9.25
N ASP A 261 -14.31 -21.46 -8.44
CA ASP A 261 -14.04 -21.86 -7.06
C ASP A 261 -14.68 -20.91 -6.03
N ARG A 262 -15.19 -19.75 -6.45
CA ARG A 262 -15.84 -18.71 -5.59
C ARG A 262 -14.98 -18.35 -4.36
N ILE A 263 -13.69 -18.16 -4.57
CA ILE A 263 -12.69 -17.99 -3.49
C ILE A 263 -12.72 -16.59 -2.87
N ARG A 264 -13.13 -15.56 -3.62
CA ARG A 264 -13.16 -14.19 -3.09
C ARG A 264 -14.08 -14.12 -1.87
N ASN A 265 -13.55 -13.65 -0.74
CA ASN A 265 -14.28 -13.55 0.54
C ASN A 265 -14.89 -14.86 1.06
N PHE A 266 -14.41 -16.05 0.59
CA PHE A 266 -14.93 -17.29 1.11
C PHE A 266 -14.65 -17.42 2.62
N GLN A 267 -15.61 -17.99 3.32
CA GLN A 267 -15.42 -18.45 4.69
C GLN A 267 -15.25 -19.97 4.66
N PRO A 268 -14.18 -20.51 5.29
CA PRO A 268 -14.09 -21.95 5.42
C PRO A 268 -15.37 -22.53 6.02
N PRO A 269 -15.95 -23.60 5.43
CA PRO A 269 -17.25 -24.10 5.83
C PRO A 269 -17.28 -24.64 7.25
N ILE A 270 -16.11 -24.95 7.82
CA ILE A 270 -15.97 -25.38 9.22
C ILE A 270 -15.55 -24.18 10.08
N THR A 271 -16.47 -23.72 10.93
CA THR A 271 -16.22 -22.65 11.90
C THR A 271 -15.64 -23.19 13.20
N GLY A 272 -15.09 -22.29 14.03
CA GLY A 272 -14.63 -22.66 15.37
C GLY A 272 -15.76 -23.23 16.24
N GLU A 273 -16.99 -22.74 16.06
CA GLU A 273 -18.17 -23.23 16.76
C GLU A 273 -18.49 -24.66 16.40
N VAL A 274 -18.43 -25.04 15.12
CA VAL A 274 -18.62 -26.42 14.67
C VAL A 274 -17.61 -27.35 15.35
N ILE A 275 -16.34 -26.95 15.42
CA ILE A 275 -15.29 -27.74 16.07
C ILE A 275 -15.59 -27.88 17.58
N MET A 276 -15.88 -26.76 18.25
CA MET A 276 -16.19 -26.75 19.69
C MET A 276 -17.39 -27.64 20.03
N GLN A 277 -18.46 -27.56 19.23
CA GLN A 277 -19.66 -28.35 19.44
C GLN A 277 -19.42 -29.83 19.17
N THR A 278 -18.69 -30.17 18.09
CA THR A 278 -18.41 -31.56 17.70
C THR A 278 -17.57 -32.28 18.76
N TYR A 279 -16.61 -31.61 19.35
CA TYR A 279 -15.66 -32.22 20.30
C TYR A 279 -15.92 -31.86 21.77
N GLY A 280 -16.91 -31.02 22.06
CA GLY A 280 -17.26 -30.63 23.42
C GLY A 280 -16.15 -29.84 24.13
N ILE A 281 -15.36 -29.08 23.41
CA ILE A 281 -14.20 -28.33 23.91
C ILE A 281 -14.46 -26.82 23.90
N GLY A 282 -13.81 -26.10 24.81
CA GLY A 282 -13.78 -24.63 24.81
C GLY A 282 -12.78 -24.05 23.81
N PRO A 283 -12.73 -22.71 23.66
CA PRO A 283 -11.76 -22.05 22.82
C PRO A 283 -10.33 -22.44 23.20
N CYS A 284 -9.57 -22.99 22.23
CA CYS A 284 -8.20 -23.40 22.44
C CYS A 284 -7.37 -23.32 21.14
N ARG A 285 -6.05 -23.45 21.25
CA ARG A 285 -5.13 -23.38 20.12
C ARG A 285 -5.42 -24.44 19.05
N ALA A 286 -5.84 -25.65 19.44
CA ALA A 286 -6.14 -26.73 18.51
C ALA A 286 -7.22 -26.35 17.49
N ILE A 287 -8.23 -25.56 17.89
CA ILE A 287 -9.27 -25.06 17.00
C ILE A 287 -8.68 -24.13 15.94
N GLY A 288 -7.80 -23.23 16.35
CA GLY A 288 -7.11 -22.33 15.41
C GLY A 288 -6.28 -23.10 14.39
N ASP A 289 -5.50 -24.07 14.87
CA ASP A 289 -4.65 -24.92 14.02
C ASP A 289 -5.48 -25.70 13.00
N ILE A 290 -6.58 -26.35 13.43
CA ILE A 290 -7.48 -27.12 12.54
C ILE A 290 -8.08 -26.21 11.46
N LYS A 291 -8.60 -25.05 11.85
CA LYS A 291 -9.17 -24.06 10.90
C LYS A 291 -8.13 -23.59 9.88
N GLU A 292 -6.91 -23.33 10.32
CA GLU A 292 -5.84 -22.87 9.45
C GLU A 292 -5.44 -23.94 8.44
N VAL A 293 -5.34 -25.19 8.84
CA VAL A 293 -5.04 -26.33 7.95
C VAL A 293 -6.16 -26.52 6.91
N ILE A 294 -7.44 -26.48 7.33
CA ILE A 294 -8.58 -26.60 6.42
C ILE A 294 -8.59 -25.46 5.39
N LYS A 295 -8.40 -24.22 5.85
CA LYS A 295 -8.30 -23.05 4.97
C LYS A 295 -7.19 -23.24 3.93
N ASN A 296 -6.01 -23.65 4.37
CA ASN A 296 -4.86 -23.86 3.49
C ASN A 296 -5.12 -24.99 2.48
N ALA A 297 -5.69 -26.11 2.90
CA ALA A 297 -6.03 -27.22 2.01
C ALA A 297 -7.02 -26.82 0.90
N ILE A 298 -8.00 -25.94 1.22
CA ILE A 298 -8.92 -25.38 0.22
C ILE A 298 -8.16 -24.45 -0.75
N LEU A 299 -7.34 -23.55 -0.22
CA LEU A 299 -6.57 -22.61 -1.06
C LEU A 299 -5.55 -23.33 -1.95
N ASP A 300 -4.97 -24.41 -1.47
CA ASP A 300 -4.03 -25.25 -2.25
C ASP A 300 -4.76 -26.18 -3.24
N GLY A 301 -6.10 -26.30 -3.11
CA GLY A 301 -6.91 -27.15 -3.98
C GLY A 301 -6.81 -28.63 -3.66
N GLU A 302 -6.32 -28.97 -2.47
CA GLU A 302 -6.26 -30.37 -1.97
C GLU A 302 -7.66 -30.90 -1.66
N ILE A 303 -8.56 -30.02 -1.20
CA ILE A 303 -9.98 -30.32 -1.00
C ILE A 303 -10.85 -29.22 -1.65
N PRO A 304 -12.06 -29.56 -2.11
CA PRO A 304 -13.01 -28.55 -2.57
C PRO A 304 -13.50 -27.66 -1.41
N ASN A 305 -14.02 -26.46 -1.74
CA ASN A 305 -14.62 -25.58 -0.76
C ASN A 305 -16.08 -26.01 -0.48
N ASP A 306 -16.25 -27.17 0.13
CA ASP A 306 -17.54 -27.69 0.58
C ASP A 306 -17.47 -28.21 2.03
N TYR A 307 -18.65 -28.36 2.65
CA TYR A 307 -18.77 -28.73 4.05
C TYR A 307 -18.28 -30.16 4.32
N ASP A 308 -18.64 -31.12 3.47
CA ASP A 308 -18.37 -32.54 3.72
C ASP A 308 -16.86 -32.84 3.63
N ALA A 309 -16.19 -32.31 2.60
CA ALA A 309 -14.75 -32.44 2.44
C ALA A 309 -13.98 -31.78 3.61
N ALA A 310 -14.40 -30.57 4.00
CA ALA A 310 -13.79 -29.85 5.11
C ALA A 310 -14.06 -30.52 6.45
N TYR A 311 -15.25 -31.11 6.64
CA TYR A 311 -15.61 -31.84 7.85
C TYR A 311 -14.79 -33.14 7.98
N ALA A 312 -14.66 -33.90 6.90
CA ALA A 312 -13.80 -35.11 6.87
C ALA A 312 -12.33 -34.78 7.21
N LEU A 313 -11.80 -33.67 6.69
CA LEU A 313 -10.47 -33.20 7.05
C LEU A 313 -10.40 -32.79 8.53
N MET A 314 -11.41 -32.10 9.05
CA MET A 314 -11.51 -31.73 10.46
C MET A 314 -11.43 -32.96 11.37
N GLU A 315 -12.18 -34.04 11.05
CA GLU A 315 -12.17 -35.28 11.83
C GLU A 315 -10.80 -35.92 11.90
N ARG A 316 -10.09 -36.00 10.76
CA ARG A 316 -8.74 -36.54 10.70
C ARG A 316 -7.77 -35.70 11.56
N LEU A 317 -7.78 -34.38 11.41
CA LEU A 317 -6.90 -33.49 12.16
C LEU A 317 -7.19 -33.50 13.67
N ALA A 318 -8.46 -33.61 14.04
CA ALA A 318 -8.87 -33.72 15.44
C ALA A 318 -8.39 -35.04 16.07
N ALA A 319 -8.49 -36.16 15.35
CA ALA A 319 -7.96 -37.45 15.79
C ALA A 319 -6.43 -37.40 16.00
N GLU A 320 -5.69 -36.78 15.09
CA GLU A 320 -4.24 -36.56 15.22
C GLU A 320 -3.86 -35.75 16.47
N LYS A 321 -4.76 -34.84 16.89
CA LYS A 321 -4.60 -34.04 18.12
C LYS A 321 -5.19 -34.72 19.36
N GLY A 322 -5.67 -35.95 19.26
CA GLY A 322 -6.25 -36.70 20.38
C GLY A 322 -7.63 -36.20 20.85
N LEU A 323 -8.34 -35.44 20.01
CA LEU A 323 -9.70 -34.99 20.30
C LEU A 323 -10.70 -36.09 20.01
N THR A 324 -11.60 -36.37 20.93
CA THR A 324 -12.71 -37.33 20.79
C THR A 324 -14.03 -36.60 20.66
N LYS A 325 -14.91 -37.05 19.78
CA LYS A 325 -16.26 -36.47 19.63
C LYS A 325 -16.99 -36.49 20.96
N ALA A 326 -17.66 -35.39 21.29
CA ALA A 326 -18.57 -35.37 22.42
C ALA A 326 -19.65 -36.44 22.28
N ALA A 327 -19.94 -37.17 23.37
CA ALA A 327 -21.08 -38.07 23.38
C ALA A 327 -22.33 -37.30 23.00
N ALA A 328 -23.13 -37.84 22.06
CA ALA A 328 -24.40 -37.23 21.70
C ALA A 328 -25.21 -36.97 22.97
N ARG A 329 -25.45 -35.71 23.32
CA ARG A 329 -26.46 -35.40 24.35
C ARG A 329 -27.81 -35.81 23.76
N ASN A 330 -28.28 -36.93 24.21
CA ASN A 330 -29.70 -37.29 23.96
C ASN A 330 -30.58 -36.15 24.46
N PRO A 331 -31.57 -35.73 23.64
CA PRO A 331 -32.47 -34.62 23.96
C PRO A 331 -33.29 -34.84 25.23
#